data_c6130407217cc71fb56d9fa8d1193b93
#
_entry.id   c6130407217cc71fb56d9fa8d1193b93
#
_cell.length_a   1.000
_cell.length_b   1.000
_cell.length_c   1.000
_cell.angle_alpha   90.00
_cell.angle_beta   90.00
_cell.angle_gamma   90.00
#
_symmetry.space_group_name_H-M   'P 1'
#
loop_
_entity.id
_entity.type
_entity.pdbx_description
1 polymer ?
#
loop_
_entity_poly.entity_id
_entity_poly.type
_entity_poly.pdbx_seq_one_letter_code
_entity_poly.pdbx_strand_id
1 'polypeptide(L)'
;MGATNNSKAAEILEYDEKMKKRDLVVNTITQRSAFSTHQILQEINQAAILSSGTGSSKVEAIVLSGGYTNYSYKIFVPHHPHLCLFAKLTFERAVWNAEKDAHYDLQRTVNEYELMETFSKIKPDCVVAPLALWDVEHEGQKMKLFVTYWSKADEQLSNQFIDGSIDPRIAPKLANALAAIHSIKDYDPRFNEQVKSYMDTSFKQLRSSIEDACVKSKPQNRTETYCAMMGTDLLKIIHANHADFHKSDCLIHSDSHAFNILVEAKPDEQDLDLFAPDGTVVLCDWEMAMVGPQARDAGLVLAWPLACMVAHALKHTESNANIQIRNFVENFLKCYLSEMRSGRTAKEMASIYRRCWAWCGWFCYAAMYLQDGFLGEAPGAENKKAREYIRDSMGLLGLKLMRMSYDTEYVPESTNLAELTLLFNDLVDEELMQAYVSSGPKRRMQPRKSSLLRISNRRVSDAGIVNRSITSSQVTV
;
A
#
# COMPACT_ATOMS: atom_id res chain seq x y z
N MET A 1 14.14 -24.60 14.06
CA MET A 1 15.33 -24.48 13.20
C MET A 1 15.08 -24.96 11.75
N GLY A 2 13.96 -25.56 11.40
CA GLY A 2 13.66 -26.05 10.04
C GLY A 2 13.05 -25.03 9.07
N ALA A 3 12.36 -24.02 9.56
CA ALA A 3 11.61 -23.09 8.69
C ALA A 3 12.49 -22.04 8.00
N THR A 4 13.58 -21.59 8.63
CA THR A 4 14.46 -20.56 8.08
C THR A 4 15.38 -21.07 6.94
N ASN A 5 15.70 -22.36 6.92
CA ASN A 5 16.52 -22.93 5.83
C ASN A 5 15.69 -23.17 4.56
N ASN A 6 14.37 -23.42 4.68
CA ASN A 6 13.49 -23.60 3.52
C ASN A 6 13.21 -22.27 2.80
N SER A 7 13.17 -21.15 3.52
CA SER A 7 12.90 -19.84 2.89
C SER A 7 14.09 -19.37 2.03
N LYS A 8 15.33 -19.46 2.53
CA LYS A 8 16.51 -19.12 1.75
C LYS A 8 16.71 -20.00 0.52
N ALA A 9 16.43 -21.30 0.64
CA ALA A 9 16.49 -22.20 -0.51
C ALA A 9 15.45 -21.85 -1.58
N ALA A 10 14.26 -21.44 -1.17
CA ALA A 10 13.21 -20.99 -2.08
C ALA A 10 13.58 -19.67 -2.78
N GLU A 11 14.14 -18.71 -2.06
CA GLU A 11 14.63 -17.44 -2.63
C GLU A 11 15.75 -17.64 -3.67
N ILE A 12 16.69 -18.56 -3.41
CA ILE A 12 17.77 -18.90 -4.35
C ILE A 12 17.17 -19.54 -5.61
N LEU A 13 16.25 -20.49 -5.46
CA LEU A 13 15.61 -21.14 -6.61
C LEU A 13 14.79 -20.15 -7.45
N GLU A 14 14.12 -19.22 -6.82
CA GLU A 14 13.38 -18.16 -7.51
C GLU A 14 14.32 -17.23 -8.28
N TYR A 15 15.43 -16.83 -7.67
CA TYR A 15 16.44 -16.00 -8.35
C TYR A 15 17.03 -16.71 -9.56
N ASP A 16 17.35 -18.00 -9.43
CA ASP A 16 17.88 -18.82 -10.53
C ASP A 16 16.86 -18.91 -11.70
N GLU A 17 15.59 -19.09 -11.41
CA GLU A 17 14.53 -19.09 -12.44
C GLU A 17 14.38 -17.71 -13.11
N LYS A 18 14.41 -16.64 -12.33
CA LYS A 18 14.41 -15.27 -12.88
C LYS A 18 15.62 -15.04 -13.80
N MET A 19 16.79 -15.53 -13.42
CA MET A 19 18.02 -15.44 -14.22
C MET A 19 17.91 -16.24 -15.52
N LYS A 20 17.33 -17.45 -15.51
CA LYS A 20 17.09 -18.23 -16.73
C LYS A 20 16.16 -17.53 -17.72
N LYS A 21 15.12 -16.84 -17.23
CA LYS A 21 14.18 -16.11 -18.08
C LYS A 21 14.71 -14.76 -18.55
N ARG A 22 15.78 -14.22 -17.97
CA ARG A 22 16.42 -12.96 -18.33
C ARG A 22 16.77 -12.87 -19.82
N ASP A 23 17.44 -13.90 -20.33
CA ASP A 23 17.90 -13.92 -21.73
C ASP A 23 16.70 -14.02 -22.69
N LEU A 24 15.63 -14.73 -22.32
CA LEU A 24 14.36 -14.75 -23.04
C LEU A 24 13.77 -13.33 -23.16
N VAL A 25 13.72 -12.59 -22.05
CA VAL A 25 13.19 -11.22 -22.01
C VAL A 25 14.02 -10.29 -22.90
N VAL A 26 15.37 -10.31 -22.77
CA VAL A 26 16.27 -9.49 -23.59
C VAL A 26 16.10 -9.80 -25.07
N ASN A 27 16.10 -11.08 -25.43
CA ASN A 27 15.95 -11.51 -26.82
C ASN A 27 14.58 -11.10 -27.40
N THR A 28 13.51 -11.28 -26.65
CA THR A 28 12.16 -10.88 -27.07
C THR A 28 12.08 -9.37 -27.31
N ILE A 29 12.56 -8.56 -26.35
CA ILE A 29 12.58 -7.10 -26.47
C ILE A 29 13.39 -6.70 -27.71
N THR A 30 14.60 -7.21 -27.88
CA THR A 30 15.47 -6.87 -29.00
C THR A 30 14.81 -7.21 -30.34
N GLN A 31 14.25 -8.40 -30.49
CA GLN A 31 13.62 -8.84 -31.75
C GLN A 31 12.33 -8.07 -32.06
N ARG A 32 11.45 -7.91 -31.06
CA ARG A 32 10.14 -7.24 -31.25
C ARG A 32 10.28 -5.74 -31.42
N SER A 33 11.30 -5.13 -30.81
CA SER A 33 11.59 -3.70 -30.94
C SER A 33 11.89 -3.26 -32.37
N ALA A 34 12.35 -4.16 -33.21
CA ALA A 34 12.55 -3.89 -34.65
C ALA A 34 11.27 -3.43 -35.40
N PHE A 35 10.10 -3.85 -34.88
CA PHE A 35 8.79 -3.55 -35.47
C PHE A 35 7.99 -2.52 -34.68
N SER A 36 8.61 -1.91 -33.65
CA SER A 36 7.93 -0.94 -32.81
C SER A 36 7.84 0.42 -33.44
N THR A 37 6.76 1.16 -33.17
CA THR A 37 6.62 2.58 -33.48
C THR A 37 7.24 3.49 -32.42
N HIS A 38 7.58 2.97 -31.25
CA HIS A 38 8.19 3.73 -30.17
C HIS A 38 9.69 3.91 -30.41
N GLN A 39 10.15 5.14 -30.44
CA GLN A 39 11.54 5.50 -30.73
C GLN A 39 12.53 4.80 -29.79
N ILE A 40 12.26 4.78 -28.48
CA ILE A 40 13.15 4.13 -27.50
C ILE A 40 13.35 2.64 -27.79
N LEU A 41 12.31 1.92 -28.23
CA LEU A 41 12.42 0.51 -28.61
C LEU A 41 13.24 0.35 -29.89
N GLN A 42 13.07 1.23 -30.88
CA GLN A 42 13.89 1.22 -32.09
C GLN A 42 15.36 1.48 -31.75
N GLU A 43 15.67 2.42 -30.88
CA GLU A 43 17.04 2.73 -30.45
C GLU A 43 17.68 1.54 -29.70
N ILE A 44 16.93 0.83 -28.87
CA ILE A 44 17.40 -0.40 -28.20
C ILE A 44 17.69 -1.50 -29.22
N ASN A 45 16.82 -1.68 -30.22
CA ASN A 45 17.09 -2.62 -31.29
C ASN A 45 18.37 -2.25 -32.09
N GLN A 46 18.55 -0.99 -32.43
CA GLN A 46 19.76 -0.50 -33.11
C GLN A 46 21.01 -0.74 -32.28
N ALA A 47 20.95 -0.44 -30.97
CA ALA A 47 22.06 -0.73 -30.04
C ALA A 47 22.42 -2.23 -30.01
N ALA A 48 21.42 -3.11 -30.01
CA ALA A 48 21.62 -4.55 -30.05
C ALA A 48 22.27 -5.02 -31.35
N ILE A 49 21.86 -4.46 -32.50
CA ILE A 49 22.45 -4.78 -33.82
C ILE A 49 23.91 -4.31 -33.92
N LEU A 50 24.20 -3.10 -33.45
CA LEU A 50 25.56 -2.54 -33.50
C LEU A 50 26.51 -3.33 -32.60
N SER A 51 26.02 -3.87 -31.47
CA SER A 51 26.83 -4.67 -30.55
C SER A 51 27.21 -6.04 -31.08
N SER A 52 26.47 -6.57 -32.02
CA SER A 52 26.81 -7.88 -32.66
C SER A 52 28.13 -7.86 -33.45
N GLY A 53 28.61 -6.63 -33.80
CA GLY A 53 29.87 -6.45 -34.58
C GLY A 53 31.09 -6.04 -33.76
N THR A 54 30.94 -5.40 -32.61
CA THR A 54 32.04 -4.74 -31.88
C THR A 54 32.14 -5.04 -30.37
N GLY A 55 31.21 -5.78 -29.80
CA GLY A 55 31.26 -6.24 -28.39
C GLY A 55 30.97 -5.18 -27.31
N SER A 56 30.65 -3.91 -27.64
CA SER A 56 30.66 -2.81 -26.67
C SER A 56 29.28 -2.20 -26.30
N SER A 57 28.17 -2.64 -26.88
CA SER A 57 26.85 -2.04 -26.60
C SER A 57 25.72 -3.08 -26.45
N LYS A 58 26.02 -4.15 -25.73
CA LYS A 58 25.04 -5.22 -25.49
C LYS A 58 23.87 -4.71 -24.65
N VAL A 59 22.63 -5.01 -25.08
CA VAL A 59 21.46 -4.82 -24.21
C VAL A 59 21.58 -5.74 -23.01
N GLU A 60 21.47 -5.20 -21.81
CA GLU A 60 21.61 -5.93 -20.55
C GLU A 60 20.33 -5.88 -19.74
N ALA A 61 20.17 -6.85 -18.84
CA ALA A 61 19.06 -6.90 -17.93
C ALA A 61 19.54 -7.17 -16.49
N ILE A 62 18.96 -6.43 -15.54
CA ILE A 62 19.09 -6.70 -14.11
C ILE A 62 17.75 -7.25 -13.64
N VAL A 63 17.81 -8.38 -12.90
CA VAL A 63 16.66 -8.93 -12.20
C VAL A 63 16.32 -8.02 -11.03
N LEU A 64 15.06 -7.58 -10.95
CA LEU A 64 14.58 -6.81 -9.83
C LEU A 64 14.06 -7.75 -8.74
N SER A 65 14.33 -7.40 -7.49
CA SER A 65 13.78 -8.08 -6.32
C SER A 65 12.30 -7.72 -6.15
N GLY A 66 11.53 -8.61 -5.54
CA GLY A 66 10.09 -8.43 -5.30
C GLY A 66 9.22 -9.01 -6.42
N GLY A 67 7.91 -8.94 -6.20
CA GLY A 67 6.89 -9.53 -7.06
C GLY A 67 6.60 -10.99 -6.74
N TYR A 68 5.37 -11.29 -6.30
CA TYR A 68 4.95 -12.66 -5.95
C TYR A 68 4.42 -13.44 -7.15
N THR A 69 4.01 -12.74 -8.19
CA THR A 69 3.29 -13.32 -9.33
C THR A 69 4.02 -13.18 -10.66
N ASN A 70 5.04 -12.33 -10.72
CA ASN A 70 5.70 -11.93 -11.96
C ASN A 70 7.22 -11.83 -11.78
N TYR A 71 7.97 -11.93 -12.89
CA TYR A 71 9.39 -11.60 -12.90
C TYR A 71 9.60 -10.21 -13.49
N SER A 72 10.29 -9.36 -12.76
CA SER A 72 10.57 -7.98 -13.13
C SER A 72 12.05 -7.75 -13.45
N TYR A 73 12.29 -6.94 -14.48
CA TYR A 73 13.63 -6.67 -15.00
C TYR A 73 13.81 -5.19 -15.31
N LYS A 74 15.00 -4.68 -15.02
CA LYS A 74 15.51 -3.44 -15.58
C LYS A 74 16.31 -3.77 -16.83
N ILE A 75 15.88 -3.27 -17.99
CA ILE A 75 16.54 -3.46 -19.28
C ILE A 75 17.25 -2.17 -19.63
N PHE A 76 18.51 -2.22 -20.00
CA PHE A 76 19.28 -1.02 -20.30
C PHE A 76 20.39 -1.29 -21.31
N VAL A 77 20.89 -0.22 -21.91
CA VAL A 77 22.07 -0.24 -22.77
C VAL A 77 23.19 0.47 -22.01
N PRO A 78 24.31 -0.22 -21.68
CA PRO A 78 25.44 0.40 -21.01
C PRO A 78 25.90 1.68 -21.69
N HIS A 79 26.24 2.70 -20.92
CA HIS A 79 26.64 4.03 -21.40
C HIS A 79 25.54 4.87 -22.12
N HIS A 80 24.30 4.36 -22.17
CA HIS A 80 23.13 5.08 -22.70
C HIS A 80 22.03 5.16 -21.64
N PRO A 81 22.15 6.02 -20.63
CA PRO A 81 21.23 6.04 -19.47
C PRO A 81 19.78 6.34 -19.85
N HIS A 82 19.54 6.99 -20.98
CA HIS A 82 18.19 7.24 -21.52
C HIS A 82 17.55 5.98 -22.13
N LEU A 83 18.34 4.96 -22.51
CA LEU A 83 17.85 3.68 -23.01
C LEU A 83 17.66 2.70 -21.86
N CYS A 84 16.65 2.95 -21.06
CA CYS A 84 16.30 2.15 -19.88
C CYS A 84 14.80 1.87 -19.87
N LEU A 85 14.44 0.60 -19.64
CA LEU A 85 13.05 0.12 -19.63
C LEU A 85 12.80 -0.71 -18.37
N PHE A 86 11.55 -0.76 -17.96
CA PHE A 86 11.03 -1.78 -17.06
C PHE A 86 10.35 -2.86 -17.90
N ALA A 87 10.61 -4.12 -17.57
CA ALA A 87 9.96 -5.27 -18.19
C ALA A 87 9.42 -6.23 -17.13
N LYS A 88 8.17 -6.66 -17.29
CA LYS A 88 7.44 -7.58 -16.41
C LYS A 88 7.00 -8.81 -17.20
N LEU A 89 7.50 -9.97 -16.82
CA LEU A 89 7.11 -11.26 -17.40
C LEU A 89 6.07 -11.93 -16.51
N THR A 90 4.86 -12.08 -17.02
CA THR A 90 3.68 -12.57 -16.30
C THR A 90 3.34 -14.00 -16.72
N PHE A 91 2.97 -14.83 -15.78
CA PHE A 91 2.64 -16.24 -15.94
C PHE A 91 1.17 -16.52 -15.60
N GLU A 92 0.62 -17.60 -16.15
CA GLU A 92 -0.73 -18.11 -15.80
C GLU A 92 -0.80 -18.70 -14.38
N ARG A 93 0.33 -18.95 -13.75
CA ARG A 93 0.41 -19.48 -12.37
C ARG A 93 1.26 -18.56 -11.52
N ALA A 94 0.93 -18.49 -10.22
CA ALA A 94 1.80 -17.79 -9.28
C ALA A 94 3.19 -18.40 -9.31
N VAL A 95 4.19 -17.53 -9.38
CA VAL A 95 5.60 -17.95 -9.37
C VAL A 95 6.00 -18.42 -7.97
N TRP A 96 5.30 -17.95 -6.95
CA TRP A 96 5.63 -18.23 -5.55
C TRP A 96 4.94 -19.47 -4.97
N ASN A 97 5.70 -20.22 -4.17
CA ASN A 97 5.44 -21.55 -3.68
C ASN A 97 4.23 -21.74 -2.74
N ALA A 98 3.68 -20.67 -2.17
CA ALA A 98 2.60 -20.77 -1.19
C ALA A 98 1.23 -21.10 -1.82
N GLU A 99 1.05 -20.78 -3.10
CA GLU A 99 -0.19 -20.96 -3.83
C GLU A 99 0.05 -21.60 -5.20
N LYS A 100 0.80 -22.70 -5.25
CA LYS A 100 1.14 -23.40 -6.50
C LYS A 100 -0.06 -23.75 -7.40
N ASP A 101 -1.25 -23.74 -6.84
CA ASP A 101 -2.50 -24.03 -7.56
C ASP A 101 -3.30 -22.77 -7.90
N ALA A 102 -2.83 -21.56 -7.52
CA ALA A 102 -3.50 -20.33 -7.90
C ALA A 102 -3.28 -20.06 -9.39
N HIS A 103 -4.36 -20.17 -10.14
CA HIS A 103 -4.37 -19.84 -11.57
C HIS A 103 -4.69 -18.36 -11.72
N TYR A 104 -3.75 -17.60 -12.28
CA TYR A 104 -3.93 -16.20 -12.62
C TYR A 104 -4.12 -16.06 -14.12
N ASP A 105 -5.24 -15.49 -14.53
CA ASP A 105 -5.50 -15.22 -15.94
C ASP A 105 -4.51 -14.16 -16.46
N LEU A 106 -3.86 -14.43 -17.58
CA LEU A 106 -2.99 -13.47 -18.28
C LEU A 106 -3.75 -12.21 -18.73
N GLN A 107 -5.09 -12.25 -18.75
CA GLN A 107 -5.91 -11.08 -19.04
C GLN A 107 -5.65 -9.93 -18.05
N ARG A 108 -5.25 -10.22 -16.80
CA ARG A 108 -4.87 -9.19 -15.83
C ARG A 108 -3.77 -8.26 -16.34
N THR A 109 -2.79 -8.80 -17.08
CA THR A 109 -1.68 -8.00 -17.66
C THR A 109 -2.16 -7.17 -18.85
N VAL A 110 -3.15 -7.66 -19.61
CA VAL A 110 -3.80 -6.86 -20.65
C VAL A 110 -4.55 -5.69 -20.03
N ASN A 111 -5.32 -5.96 -18.97
CA ASN A 111 -6.04 -4.95 -18.24
C ASN A 111 -5.09 -3.90 -17.62
N GLU A 112 -3.95 -4.34 -17.06
CA GLU A 112 -2.90 -3.46 -16.56
C GLU A 112 -2.38 -2.54 -17.68
N TYR A 113 -2.06 -3.08 -18.85
CA TYR A 113 -1.60 -2.32 -20.01
C TYR A 113 -2.61 -1.25 -20.43
N GLU A 114 -3.87 -1.62 -20.63
CA GLU A 114 -4.95 -0.72 -21.07
C GLU A 114 -5.21 0.41 -20.05
N LEU A 115 -5.18 0.07 -18.75
CA LEU A 115 -5.33 1.07 -17.70
C LEU A 115 -4.17 2.05 -17.66
N MET A 116 -2.94 1.56 -17.71
CA MET A 116 -1.76 2.43 -17.71
C MET A 116 -1.72 3.32 -18.96
N GLU A 117 -2.16 2.81 -20.14
CA GLU A 117 -2.32 3.63 -21.32
C GLU A 117 -3.35 4.76 -21.12
N THR A 118 -4.44 4.46 -20.45
CA THR A 118 -5.49 5.45 -20.15
C THR A 118 -5.01 6.46 -19.10
N PHE A 119 -4.46 5.99 -17.99
CA PHE A 119 -4.06 6.84 -16.86
C PHE A 119 -2.84 7.69 -17.16
N SER A 120 -1.89 7.19 -17.93
CA SER A 120 -0.74 8.00 -18.35
C SER A 120 -1.12 9.23 -19.20
N LYS A 121 -2.29 9.20 -19.85
CA LYS A 121 -2.87 10.37 -20.56
C LYS A 121 -3.54 11.36 -19.58
N ILE A 122 -4.11 10.86 -18.49
CA ILE A 122 -4.83 11.65 -17.47
C ILE A 122 -3.87 12.22 -16.42
N LYS A 123 -2.92 11.39 -15.98
CA LYS A 123 -1.93 11.68 -14.93
C LYS A 123 -0.53 11.21 -15.37
N PRO A 124 0.08 11.86 -16.37
CA PRO A 124 1.40 11.47 -16.88
C PRO A 124 2.53 11.61 -15.86
N ASP A 125 2.31 12.39 -14.80
CA ASP A 125 3.22 12.59 -13.68
C ASP A 125 3.13 11.50 -12.59
N CYS A 126 2.09 10.64 -12.65
CA CYS A 126 1.84 9.61 -11.64
C CYS A 126 1.75 8.18 -12.20
N VAL A 127 1.68 8.02 -13.51
CA VAL A 127 1.58 6.71 -14.18
C VAL A 127 2.51 6.68 -15.38
N VAL A 128 3.41 5.70 -15.40
CA VAL A 128 4.34 5.52 -16.53
C VAL A 128 3.57 4.98 -17.73
N ALA A 129 3.76 5.60 -18.89
CA ALA A 129 3.13 5.13 -20.11
C ALA A 129 3.68 3.74 -20.50
N PRO A 130 2.80 2.78 -20.86
CA PRO A 130 3.23 1.49 -21.37
C PRO A 130 3.76 1.64 -22.81
N LEU A 131 4.72 0.79 -23.17
CA LEU A 131 5.34 0.78 -24.50
C LEU A 131 4.90 -0.40 -25.34
N ALA A 132 4.78 -1.56 -24.72
CA ALA A 132 4.44 -2.78 -25.44
C ALA A 132 3.88 -3.87 -24.51
N LEU A 133 3.06 -4.72 -25.10
CA LEU A 133 2.59 -5.97 -24.51
C LEU A 133 2.69 -7.07 -25.56
N TRP A 134 3.46 -8.10 -25.27
CA TRP A 134 3.69 -9.20 -26.20
C TRP A 134 3.35 -10.56 -25.61
N ASP A 135 2.74 -11.41 -26.43
CA ASP A 135 2.64 -12.83 -26.12
C ASP A 135 4.00 -13.50 -26.32
N VAL A 136 4.42 -14.26 -25.33
CA VAL A 136 5.67 -15.02 -25.32
C VAL A 136 5.34 -16.46 -25.00
N GLU A 137 5.93 -17.39 -25.74
CA GLU A 137 5.86 -18.82 -25.44
C GLU A 137 7.27 -19.38 -25.31
N HIS A 138 7.51 -20.12 -24.24
CA HIS A 138 8.78 -20.75 -23.98
C HIS A 138 8.58 -22.07 -23.23
N GLU A 139 9.14 -23.14 -23.75
CA GLU A 139 8.98 -24.50 -23.19
C GLU A 139 7.54 -24.93 -22.99
N GLY A 140 6.63 -24.53 -23.92
CA GLY A 140 5.20 -24.83 -23.84
C GLY A 140 4.42 -23.97 -22.80
N GLN A 141 5.07 -23.06 -22.11
CA GLN A 141 4.44 -22.14 -21.17
C GLN A 141 4.09 -20.82 -21.89
N LYS A 142 2.82 -20.42 -21.77
CA LYS A 142 2.35 -19.13 -22.26
C LYS A 142 2.58 -18.05 -21.21
N MET A 143 3.05 -16.91 -21.66
CA MET A 143 3.40 -15.76 -20.82
C MET A 143 3.04 -14.47 -21.56
N LYS A 144 2.99 -13.36 -20.81
CA LYS A 144 2.96 -12.02 -21.39
C LYS A 144 4.18 -11.23 -20.91
N LEU A 145 4.80 -10.54 -21.87
CA LEU A 145 5.89 -9.60 -21.60
C LEU A 145 5.36 -8.19 -21.74
N PHE A 146 5.23 -7.51 -20.62
CA PHE A 146 4.81 -6.13 -20.50
C PHE A 146 6.04 -5.22 -20.36
N VAL A 147 6.08 -4.13 -21.12
CA VAL A 147 7.24 -3.21 -21.16
C VAL A 147 6.77 -1.77 -21.00
N THR A 148 7.44 -1.02 -20.14
CA THR A 148 7.23 0.42 -19.93
C THR A 148 8.55 1.18 -20.01
N TYR A 149 8.48 2.53 -20.02
CA TYR A 149 9.65 3.35 -19.71
C TYR A 149 10.15 3.04 -18.30
N TRP A 150 11.46 3.22 -18.09
CA TRP A 150 11.99 3.29 -16.74
C TRP A 150 11.58 4.61 -16.08
N SER A 151 11.01 4.55 -14.89
CA SER A 151 10.64 5.75 -14.15
C SER A 151 11.87 6.44 -13.58
N LYS A 152 11.82 7.78 -13.48
CA LYS A 152 12.79 8.55 -12.67
C LYS A 152 12.55 8.32 -11.17
N ALA A 153 11.30 8.07 -10.79
CA ALA A 153 10.97 7.59 -9.46
C ALA A 153 11.34 6.11 -9.39
N ASP A 154 12.45 5.79 -8.76
CA ASP A 154 13.03 4.45 -8.69
C ASP A 154 13.21 3.93 -7.24
N GLU A 155 12.84 4.72 -6.25
CA GLU A 155 12.78 4.32 -4.85
C GLU A 155 11.34 3.94 -4.45
N GLN A 156 11.16 2.83 -3.75
CA GLN A 156 9.86 2.51 -3.16
C GLN A 156 9.58 3.44 -1.98
N LEU A 157 8.35 3.97 -1.91
CA LEU A 157 7.91 4.81 -0.79
C LEU A 157 8.06 4.10 0.57
N SER A 158 7.97 2.77 0.58
CA SER A 158 8.21 1.95 1.77
C SER A 158 9.56 2.23 2.43
N ASN A 159 10.61 2.50 1.66
CA ASN A 159 11.95 2.79 2.17
C ASN A 159 11.97 4.09 2.97
N GLN A 160 11.28 5.13 2.51
CA GLN A 160 11.21 6.41 3.25
C GLN A 160 10.53 6.24 4.62
N PHE A 161 9.55 5.34 4.74
CA PHE A 161 8.96 5.00 6.04
C PHE A 161 9.90 4.18 6.91
N ILE A 162 10.67 3.25 6.32
CA ILE A 162 11.69 2.45 7.03
C ILE A 162 12.76 3.37 7.61
N ASP A 163 13.21 4.35 6.83
CA ASP A 163 14.22 5.33 7.26
C ASP A 163 13.64 6.41 8.19
N GLY A 164 12.33 6.56 8.20
CA GLY A 164 11.64 7.59 8.95
C GLY A 164 11.91 9.00 8.43
N SER A 165 12.25 9.12 7.16
CA SER A 165 12.60 10.37 6.47
C SER A 165 11.74 10.52 5.22
N ILE A 166 10.60 11.20 5.34
CA ILE A 166 9.58 11.28 4.30
C ILE A 166 9.57 12.67 3.66
N ASP A 167 9.55 12.70 2.33
CA ASP A 167 9.35 13.97 1.61
C ASP A 167 7.88 14.43 1.79
N PRO A 168 7.64 15.61 2.39
CA PRO A 168 6.30 16.09 2.68
C PRO A 168 5.47 16.37 1.42
N ARG A 169 6.10 16.47 0.24
CA ARG A 169 5.42 16.69 -1.04
C ARG A 169 4.71 15.45 -1.56
N ILE A 170 5.10 14.25 -1.11
CA ILE A 170 4.56 12.97 -1.59
C ILE A 170 3.09 12.82 -1.20
N ALA A 171 2.73 13.12 0.04
CA ALA A 171 1.37 12.93 0.54
C ALA A 171 0.28 13.62 -0.30
N PRO A 172 0.37 14.94 -0.60
CA PRO A 172 -0.63 15.61 -1.43
C PRO A 172 -0.64 15.12 -2.88
N LYS A 173 0.52 14.75 -3.46
CA LYS A 173 0.59 14.24 -4.84
C LYS A 173 -0.07 12.87 -4.97
N LEU A 174 0.24 11.96 -4.05
CA LEU A 174 -0.38 10.64 -4.01
C LEU A 174 -1.89 10.73 -3.79
N ALA A 175 -2.33 11.60 -2.90
CA ALA A 175 -3.74 11.86 -2.65
C ALA A 175 -4.46 12.36 -3.91
N ASN A 176 -3.86 13.30 -4.62
CA ASN A 176 -4.40 13.84 -5.88
C ASN A 176 -4.42 12.77 -6.99
N ALA A 177 -3.37 11.94 -7.10
CA ALA A 177 -3.33 10.85 -8.08
C ALA A 177 -4.45 9.84 -7.86
N LEU A 178 -4.64 9.35 -6.62
CA LEU A 178 -5.73 8.42 -6.30
C LEU A 178 -7.11 9.05 -6.50
N ALA A 179 -7.30 10.29 -6.08
CA ALA A 179 -8.59 10.99 -6.27
C ALA A 179 -8.92 11.16 -7.76
N ALA A 180 -7.93 11.45 -8.61
CA ALA A 180 -8.12 11.55 -10.06
C ALA A 180 -8.57 10.22 -10.66
N ILE A 181 -7.98 9.09 -10.26
CA ILE A 181 -8.39 7.75 -10.67
C ILE A 181 -9.83 7.47 -10.23
N HIS A 182 -10.14 7.74 -8.96
CA HIS A 182 -11.49 7.54 -8.39
C HIS A 182 -12.57 8.46 -8.99
N SER A 183 -12.17 9.49 -9.72
CA SER A 183 -13.10 10.39 -10.41
C SER A 183 -13.51 9.90 -11.81
N ILE A 184 -12.87 8.87 -12.33
CA ILE A 184 -13.17 8.30 -13.64
C ILE A 184 -14.53 7.63 -13.59
N LYS A 185 -15.44 8.07 -14.48
CA LYS A 185 -16.83 7.61 -14.56
C LYS A 185 -17.07 6.62 -15.70
N ASP A 186 -16.22 6.67 -16.71
CA ASP A 186 -16.33 5.83 -17.92
C ASP A 186 -15.51 4.56 -17.73
N TYR A 187 -16.12 3.55 -17.13
CA TYR A 187 -15.53 2.22 -16.93
C TYR A 187 -16.60 1.13 -17.02
N ASP A 188 -16.21 -0.07 -17.43
CA ASP A 188 -17.07 -1.25 -17.34
C ASP A 188 -17.21 -1.67 -15.85
N PRO A 189 -18.43 -1.72 -15.28
CA PRO A 189 -18.63 -2.17 -13.89
C PRO A 189 -18.10 -3.59 -13.60
N ARG A 190 -17.93 -4.41 -14.63
CA ARG A 190 -17.39 -5.78 -14.51
C ARG A 190 -15.89 -5.84 -14.75
N PHE A 191 -15.24 -4.68 -14.90
CA PHE A 191 -13.81 -4.64 -15.15
C PHE A 191 -13.06 -5.46 -14.10
N ASN A 192 -12.29 -6.44 -14.57
CA ASN A 192 -11.45 -7.33 -13.77
C ASN A 192 -12.21 -8.08 -12.65
N GLU A 193 -13.42 -8.57 -12.94
CA GLU A 193 -14.27 -9.29 -11.98
C GLU A 193 -13.61 -10.55 -11.41
N GLN A 194 -12.67 -11.16 -12.14
CA GLN A 194 -11.88 -12.29 -11.68
C GLN A 194 -10.99 -11.92 -10.49
N VAL A 195 -10.36 -10.74 -10.49
CA VAL A 195 -9.60 -10.22 -9.36
C VAL A 195 -10.53 -10.05 -8.15
N LYS A 196 -11.73 -9.53 -8.37
CA LYS A 196 -12.73 -9.38 -7.31
C LYS A 196 -13.12 -10.74 -6.70
N SER A 197 -13.30 -11.77 -7.51
CA SER A 197 -13.58 -13.14 -7.05
C SER A 197 -12.42 -13.75 -6.25
N TYR A 198 -11.18 -13.52 -6.68
CA TYR A 198 -9.99 -13.93 -5.93
C TYR A 198 -9.93 -13.26 -4.56
N MET A 199 -10.12 -11.95 -4.53
CA MET A 199 -10.14 -11.18 -3.28
C MET A 199 -11.27 -11.62 -2.34
N ASP A 200 -12.42 -12.00 -2.87
CA ASP A 200 -13.53 -12.54 -2.07
C ASP A 200 -13.15 -13.85 -1.34
N THR A 201 -12.33 -14.68 -1.96
CA THR A 201 -11.77 -15.87 -1.33
C THR A 201 -10.88 -15.50 -0.13
N SER A 202 -10.06 -14.45 -0.26
CA SER A 202 -9.24 -13.94 0.84
C SER A 202 -10.09 -13.45 2.02
N PHE A 203 -11.25 -12.84 1.76
CA PHE A 203 -12.20 -12.48 2.82
C PHE A 203 -12.79 -13.67 3.55
N LYS A 204 -13.08 -14.76 2.83
CA LYS A 204 -13.58 -16.01 3.44
C LYS A 204 -12.53 -16.64 4.35
N GLN A 205 -11.27 -16.65 3.93
CA GLN A 205 -10.15 -17.13 4.75
C GLN A 205 -9.96 -16.27 6.00
N LEU A 206 -9.99 -14.93 5.84
CA LEU A 206 -9.93 -13.99 6.94
C LEU A 206 -11.03 -14.24 7.96
N ARG A 207 -12.26 -14.39 7.51
CA ARG A 207 -13.40 -14.67 8.36
C ARG A 207 -13.21 -15.96 9.15
N SER A 208 -12.83 -17.06 8.49
CA SER A 208 -12.57 -18.34 9.13
C SER A 208 -11.48 -18.22 10.20
N SER A 209 -10.38 -17.52 9.91
CA SER A 209 -9.30 -17.28 10.87
C SER A 209 -9.77 -16.53 12.13
N ILE A 210 -10.68 -15.56 11.96
CA ILE A 210 -11.24 -14.81 13.08
C ILE A 210 -12.24 -15.66 13.86
N GLU A 211 -13.08 -16.44 13.18
CA GLU A 211 -13.98 -17.40 13.81
C GLU A 211 -13.22 -18.38 14.73
N ASP A 212 -12.13 -18.95 14.21
CA ASP A 212 -11.24 -19.82 14.99
C ASP A 212 -10.62 -19.12 16.19
N ALA A 213 -10.15 -17.86 16.00
CA ALA A 213 -9.57 -17.07 17.08
C ALA A 213 -10.58 -16.70 18.17
N CYS A 214 -11.84 -16.42 17.81
CA CYS A 214 -12.92 -16.08 18.75
C CYS A 214 -13.29 -17.24 19.69
N VAL A 215 -13.14 -18.49 19.26
CA VAL A 215 -13.47 -19.68 20.08
C VAL A 215 -12.24 -20.29 20.77
N LYS A 216 -11.07 -19.70 20.61
CA LYS A 216 -9.82 -20.23 21.14
C LYS A 216 -9.78 -20.15 22.66
N SER A 217 -9.71 -21.31 23.33
CA SER A 217 -9.72 -21.39 24.80
C SER A 217 -8.44 -20.85 25.46
N LYS A 218 -7.32 -20.79 24.74
CA LYS A 218 -6.03 -20.29 25.20
C LYS A 218 -5.41 -19.38 24.15
N PRO A 219 -5.75 -18.09 24.12
CA PRO A 219 -5.12 -17.12 23.25
C PRO A 219 -3.60 -17.05 23.49
N GLN A 220 -2.82 -16.94 22.42
CA GLN A 220 -1.35 -16.95 22.48
C GLN A 220 -0.74 -15.54 22.46
N ASN A 221 -1.51 -14.55 22.02
CA ASN A 221 -1.07 -13.17 21.88
C ASN A 221 -2.23 -12.19 22.15
N ARG A 222 -1.96 -10.88 22.07
CA ARG A 222 -2.95 -9.82 22.34
C ARG A 222 -4.07 -9.81 21.31
N THR A 223 -3.75 -10.07 20.04
CA THR A 223 -4.72 -10.12 18.94
C THR A 223 -5.73 -11.23 19.17
N GLU A 224 -5.28 -12.45 19.47
CA GLU A 224 -6.16 -13.58 19.78
C GLU A 224 -6.97 -13.35 21.05
N THR A 225 -6.37 -12.72 22.07
CA THR A 225 -7.08 -12.33 23.29
C THR A 225 -8.22 -11.36 22.97
N TYR A 226 -7.98 -10.39 22.08
CA TYR A 226 -9.00 -9.45 21.66
C TYR A 226 -10.12 -10.14 20.85
N CYS A 227 -9.78 -11.07 19.95
CA CYS A 227 -10.77 -11.88 19.23
C CYS A 227 -11.66 -12.68 20.19
N ALA A 228 -11.06 -13.38 21.17
CA ALA A 228 -11.80 -14.17 22.15
C ALA A 228 -12.70 -13.28 23.04
N MET A 229 -12.27 -12.07 23.38
CA MET A 229 -13.06 -11.12 24.16
C MET A 229 -14.25 -10.56 23.39
N MET A 230 -14.06 -10.25 22.10
CA MET A 230 -15.09 -9.66 21.24
C MET A 230 -16.10 -10.70 20.72
N GLY A 231 -15.66 -11.94 20.54
CA GLY A 231 -16.52 -13.03 20.07
C GLY A 231 -17.27 -12.71 18.78
N THR A 232 -18.57 -12.95 18.79
CA THR A 232 -19.43 -12.77 17.61
C THR A 232 -19.60 -11.33 17.15
N ASP A 233 -19.33 -10.34 17.99
CA ASP A 233 -19.44 -8.93 17.59
C ASP A 233 -18.35 -8.55 16.60
N LEU A 234 -17.16 -9.13 16.73
CA LEU A 234 -16.09 -8.95 15.76
C LEU A 234 -16.48 -9.51 14.37
N LEU A 235 -17.20 -10.61 14.31
CA LEU A 235 -17.69 -11.19 13.04
C LEU A 235 -18.66 -10.26 12.31
N LYS A 236 -19.50 -9.53 13.03
CA LYS A 236 -20.39 -8.49 12.43
C LYS A 236 -19.57 -7.39 11.75
N ILE A 237 -18.47 -6.97 12.39
CA ILE A 237 -17.58 -5.93 11.87
C ILE A 237 -16.88 -6.42 10.60
N ILE A 238 -16.36 -7.65 10.60
CA ILE A 238 -15.74 -8.25 9.42
C ILE A 238 -16.75 -8.42 8.28
N HIS A 239 -17.98 -8.80 8.61
CA HIS A 239 -19.05 -8.89 7.61
C HIS A 239 -19.38 -7.52 7.00
N ALA A 240 -19.41 -6.44 7.80
CA ALA A 240 -19.61 -5.08 7.31
C ALA A 240 -18.49 -4.63 6.37
N ASN A 241 -17.22 -4.96 6.70
CA ASN A 241 -16.07 -4.68 5.82
C ASN A 241 -16.15 -5.47 4.50
N HIS A 242 -16.55 -6.74 4.57
CA HIS A 242 -16.77 -7.58 3.38
C HIS A 242 -17.92 -7.03 2.51
N ALA A 243 -19.03 -6.59 3.12
CA ALA A 243 -20.11 -5.93 2.40
C ALA A 243 -19.65 -4.61 1.74
N ASP A 244 -18.73 -3.88 2.36
CA ASP A 244 -18.12 -2.69 1.78
C ASP A 244 -17.28 -3.02 0.54
N PHE A 245 -16.58 -4.15 0.53
CA PHE A 245 -15.79 -4.62 -0.61
C PHE A 245 -16.63 -4.78 -1.89
N HIS A 246 -17.88 -5.18 -1.76
CA HIS A 246 -18.78 -5.36 -2.91
C HIS A 246 -19.36 -4.06 -3.47
N LYS A 247 -19.08 -2.91 -2.85
CA LYS A 247 -19.47 -1.62 -3.42
C LYS A 247 -18.70 -1.34 -4.70
N SER A 248 -19.40 -0.80 -5.67
CA SER A 248 -18.84 -0.42 -6.96
C SER A 248 -18.80 1.10 -7.05
N ASP A 249 -18.01 1.73 -6.17
CA ASP A 249 -17.95 3.19 -6.06
C ASP A 249 -17.26 3.82 -7.29
N CYS A 250 -16.15 3.21 -7.73
CA CYS A 250 -15.31 3.69 -8.83
C CYS A 250 -14.30 2.62 -9.24
N LEU A 251 -13.49 2.95 -10.24
CA LEU A 251 -12.29 2.21 -10.56
C LEU A 251 -11.23 2.49 -9.49
N ILE A 252 -10.59 1.44 -8.98
CA ILE A 252 -9.56 1.50 -7.93
C ILE A 252 -8.31 0.74 -8.36
N HIS A 253 -7.17 1.13 -7.82
CA HIS A 253 -5.90 0.40 -7.96
C HIS A 253 -5.95 -0.97 -7.26
N SER A 254 -6.62 -1.00 -6.11
CA SER A 254 -6.83 -2.18 -5.26
C SER A 254 -5.60 -2.73 -4.55
N ASP A 255 -4.38 -2.30 -4.92
CA ASP A 255 -3.11 -2.75 -4.34
C ASP A 255 -2.13 -1.57 -4.09
N SER A 256 -2.65 -0.42 -3.68
CA SER A 256 -1.95 0.85 -3.50
C SER A 256 -1.12 0.95 -2.21
N HIS A 257 -0.52 -0.15 -1.77
CA HIS A 257 0.38 -0.12 -0.61
C HIS A 257 1.75 0.50 -0.95
N ALA A 258 2.51 0.89 0.08
CA ALA A 258 3.75 1.67 -0.07
C ALA A 258 4.85 1.03 -0.95
N PHE A 259 4.80 -0.30 -1.14
CA PHE A 259 5.74 -1.02 -2.02
C PHE A 259 5.39 -0.91 -3.50
N ASN A 260 4.13 -0.54 -3.84
CA ASN A 260 3.66 -0.30 -5.20
C ASN A 260 3.60 1.20 -5.54
N ILE A 261 4.26 2.03 -4.73
CA ILE A 261 4.38 3.46 -4.95
C ILE A 261 5.87 3.78 -5.06
N LEU A 262 6.28 4.29 -6.22
CA LEU A 262 7.64 4.74 -6.45
C LEU A 262 7.73 6.25 -6.27
N VAL A 263 8.84 6.70 -5.72
CA VAL A 263 9.15 8.12 -5.48
C VAL A 263 10.57 8.41 -5.97
N GLU A 264 10.87 9.66 -6.26
CA GLU A 264 12.25 10.07 -6.48
C GLU A 264 13.03 9.93 -5.16
N ALA A 265 14.23 9.36 -5.26
CA ALA A 265 15.18 9.39 -4.16
C ALA A 265 15.39 10.84 -3.71
N LYS A 266 15.48 11.08 -2.41
CA LYS A 266 15.75 12.43 -1.90
C LYS A 266 17.05 12.92 -2.51
N PRO A 267 17.09 14.13 -3.09
CA PRO A 267 18.37 14.76 -3.44
C PRO A 267 19.20 14.87 -2.15
N ASP A 268 20.50 14.60 -2.26
CA ASP A 268 21.42 14.85 -1.16
C ASP A 268 21.22 16.29 -0.66
N GLU A 269 21.33 16.52 0.66
CA GLU A 269 21.07 17.83 1.29
C GLU A 269 21.88 18.98 0.66
N GLN A 270 22.93 18.66 -0.11
CA GLN A 270 23.77 19.62 -0.83
C GLN A 270 23.19 20.06 -2.19
N ASP A 271 22.22 19.30 -2.76
CA ASP A 271 21.56 19.58 -4.04
C ASP A 271 20.14 20.13 -3.88
N LEU A 272 19.85 20.80 -2.77
CA LEU A 272 18.62 21.55 -2.56
C LEU A 272 18.61 22.79 -3.50
N ASP A 273 18.64 22.54 -4.79
CA ASP A 273 18.28 23.54 -5.78
C ASP A 273 16.79 23.86 -5.57
N LEU A 274 16.50 25.11 -5.22
CA LEU A 274 15.14 25.63 -4.98
C LEU A 274 14.20 25.43 -6.18
N PHE A 275 14.72 24.93 -7.28
CA PHE A 275 14.06 24.59 -8.54
C PHE A 275 14.05 23.08 -8.85
N ALA A 276 14.37 22.21 -7.86
CA ALA A 276 14.22 20.77 -8.08
C ALA A 276 12.78 20.47 -8.51
N PRO A 277 12.58 19.74 -9.62
CA PRO A 277 11.26 19.43 -10.11
C PRO A 277 10.46 18.76 -8.98
N ASP A 278 9.22 19.12 -8.90
CA ASP A 278 8.27 18.59 -7.93
C ASP A 278 8.40 17.08 -7.81
N GLY A 279 8.83 16.55 -6.67
CA GLY A 279 9.09 15.12 -6.43
C GLY A 279 8.08 14.21 -7.12
N THR A 280 8.54 13.26 -7.93
CA THR A 280 7.70 12.38 -8.74
C THR A 280 7.11 11.29 -7.85
N VAL A 281 5.82 11.01 -8.01
CA VAL A 281 5.12 9.88 -7.36
C VAL A 281 4.52 9.03 -8.46
N VAL A 282 4.89 7.76 -8.51
CA VAL A 282 4.40 6.82 -9.53
C VAL A 282 3.70 5.65 -8.87
N LEU A 283 2.46 5.42 -9.29
CA LEU A 283 1.70 4.21 -8.96
C LEU A 283 2.07 3.12 -9.95
N CYS A 284 2.50 1.96 -9.47
CA CYS A 284 2.87 0.81 -10.27
C CYS A 284 2.12 -0.45 -9.84
N ASP A 285 2.19 -1.50 -10.65
CA ASP A 285 1.56 -2.80 -10.41
C ASP A 285 0.01 -2.75 -10.41
N TRP A 286 -0.55 -2.39 -11.56
CA TRP A 286 -1.99 -2.20 -11.78
C TRP A 286 -2.76 -3.49 -12.05
N GLU A 287 -2.13 -4.66 -11.96
CA GLU A 287 -2.75 -5.94 -12.30
C GLU A 287 -3.94 -6.31 -11.40
N MET A 288 -4.01 -5.72 -10.19
CA MET A 288 -5.10 -5.91 -9.24
C MET A 288 -6.21 -4.86 -9.34
N ALA A 289 -6.09 -3.91 -10.28
CA ALA A 289 -7.10 -2.86 -10.44
C ALA A 289 -8.47 -3.45 -10.79
N MET A 290 -9.52 -2.91 -10.18
CA MET A 290 -10.89 -3.37 -10.34
C MET A 290 -11.90 -2.27 -10.04
N VAL A 291 -13.18 -2.54 -10.27
CA VAL A 291 -14.26 -1.69 -9.75
C VAL A 291 -14.53 -2.06 -8.30
N GLY A 292 -14.41 -1.10 -7.39
CA GLY A 292 -14.50 -1.36 -5.97
C GLY A 292 -14.69 -0.11 -5.10
N PRO A 293 -14.54 -0.27 -3.77
CA PRO A 293 -14.69 0.84 -2.84
C PRO A 293 -13.48 1.76 -2.86
N GLN A 294 -13.68 3.04 -3.19
CA GLN A 294 -12.62 4.06 -3.25
C GLN A 294 -11.77 4.16 -1.96
N ALA A 295 -12.36 3.91 -0.82
CA ALA A 295 -11.69 3.96 0.47
C ALA A 295 -10.63 2.86 0.66
N ARG A 296 -10.69 1.79 -0.15
CA ARG A 296 -9.71 0.71 -0.09
C ARG A 296 -8.32 1.21 -0.44
N ASP A 297 -8.15 1.90 -1.56
CA ASP A 297 -6.85 2.42 -1.96
C ASP A 297 -6.25 3.34 -0.91
N ALA A 298 -7.04 4.30 -0.43
CA ALA A 298 -6.57 5.19 0.64
C ALA A 298 -6.18 4.42 1.91
N GLY A 299 -6.95 3.39 2.28
CA GLY A 299 -6.66 2.57 3.45
C GLY A 299 -5.37 1.76 3.31
N LEU A 300 -5.08 1.20 2.13
CA LEU A 300 -3.85 0.44 1.90
C LEU A 300 -2.60 1.31 2.00
N VAL A 301 -2.66 2.58 1.55
CA VAL A 301 -1.57 3.55 1.72
C VAL A 301 -1.21 3.75 3.19
N LEU A 302 -2.19 3.69 4.10
CA LEU A 302 -2.00 4.00 5.51
C LEU A 302 -1.35 2.85 6.32
N ALA A 303 -1.48 1.61 5.87
CA ALA A 303 -1.16 0.45 6.71
C ALA A 303 0.35 0.29 6.98
N TRP A 304 1.19 0.44 5.94
CA TRP A 304 2.65 0.32 6.09
C TRP A 304 3.26 1.43 6.97
N PRO A 305 2.88 2.71 6.82
CA PRO A 305 3.25 3.75 7.77
C PRO A 305 3.01 3.38 9.23
N LEU A 306 1.85 2.79 9.57
CA LEU A 306 1.55 2.38 10.95
C LEU A 306 2.49 1.28 11.43
N ALA A 307 2.82 0.29 10.61
CA ALA A 307 3.79 -0.75 10.96
C ALA A 307 5.18 -0.16 11.24
N CYS A 308 5.63 0.78 10.41
CA CYS A 308 6.90 1.49 10.63
C CYS A 308 6.87 2.35 11.91
N MET A 309 5.75 3.02 12.23
CA MET A 309 5.61 3.76 13.48
C MET A 309 5.78 2.86 14.70
N VAL A 310 5.15 1.67 14.73
CA VAL A 310 5.31 0.69 15.82
C VAL A 310 6.75 0.20 15.88
N ALA A 311 7.37 -0.08 14.74
CA ALA A 311 8.76 -0.53 14.66
C ALA A 311 9.75 0.52 15.19
N HIS A 312 9.58 1.80 14.82
CA HIS A 312 10.37 2.90 15.34
C HIS A 312 10.15 3.11 16.85
N ALA A 313 8.93 2.97 17.34
CA ALA A 313 8.64 3.05 18.76
C ALA A 313 9.37 1.95 19.56
N LEU A 314 9.44 0.73 19.03
CA LEU A 314 10.20 -0.37 19.64
C LEU A 314 11.70 -0.11 19.73
N LYS A 315 12.27 0.63 18.78
CA LYS A 315 13.71 0.99 18.77
C LYS A 315 14.07 2.12 19.74
N HIS A 316 13.13 2.67 20.50
CA HIS A 316 13.31 3.89 21.32
C HIS A 316 13.93 5.07 20.55
N THR A 317 13.86 5.05 19.26
CA THR A 317 14.15 6.22 18.52
C THR A 317 13.00 7.18 18.82
N GLU A 318 13.18 8.10 19.80
CA GLU A 318 12.39 9.33 19.88
C GLU A 318 12.67 10.10 18.61
N SER A 319 12.42 9.45 17.52
CA SER A 319 12.88 9.88 16.23
C SER A 319 11.79 10.80 15.70
N ASN A 320 12.26 11.84 15.12
CA ASN A 320 11.54 12.62 14.13
C ASN A 320 10.77 11.74 13.12
N ALA A 321 11.13 10.44 13.00
CA ALA A 321 10.48 9.44 12.17
C ALA A 321 8.98 9.32 12.44
N ASN A 322 8.56 9.06 13.69
CA ASN A 322 7.14 8.93 14.00
C ASN A 322 6.35 10.22 13.76
N ILE A 323 6.99 11.37 13.97
CA ILE A 323 6.39 12.67 13.65
C ILE A 323 6.22 12.83 12.13
N GLN A 324 7.24 12.50 11.35
CA GLN A 324 7.19 12.62 9.89
C GLN A 324 6.17 11.63 9.29
N ILE A 325 6.13 10.38 9.78
CA ILE A 325 5.16 9.38 9.32
C ILE A 325 3.73 9.84 9.66
N ARG A 326 3.50 10.35 10.87
CA ARG A 326 2.20 10.90 11.27
C ARG A 326 1.78 12.06 10.36
N ASN A 327 2.69 13.00 10.13
CA ASN A 327 2.44 14.13 9.24
C ASN A 327 2.08 13.66 7.82
N PHE A 328 2.72 12.62 7.33
CA PHE A 328 2.37 12.02 6.04
C PHE A 328 0.93 11.48 6.07
N VAL A 329 0.57 10.65 7.05
CA VAL A 329 -0.76 10.04 7.19
C VAL A 329 -1.86 11.12 7.26
N GLU A 330 -1.66 12.14 8.09
CA GLU A 330 -2.63 13.23 8.26
C GLU A 330 -2.76 14.08 6.99
N ASN A 331 -1.64 14.46 6.37
CA ASN A 331 -1.65 15.25 5.13
C ASN A 331 -2.25 14.46 3.97
N PHE A 332 -1.91 13.18 3.83
CA PHE A 332 -2.48 12.33 2.80
C PHE A 332 -4.01 12.26 2.92
N LEU A 333 -4.53 11.91 4.10
CA LEU A 333 -5.98 11.83 4.32
C LEU A 333 -6.66 13.18 4.12
N LYS A 334 -6.08 14.26 4.63
CA LYS A 334 -6.63 15.62 4.47
C LYS A 334 -6.72 16.00 2.99
N CYS A 335 -5.66 15.79 2.21
CA CYS A 335 -5.63 16.12 0.79
C CYS A 335 -6.60 15.21 0.01
N TYR A 336 -6.58 13.90 0.25
CA TYR A 336 -7.47 12.94 -0.40
C TYR A 336 -8.96 13.29 -0.18
N LEU A 337 -9.34 13.56 1.06
CA LEU A 337 -10.71 13.94 1.37
C LEU A 337 -11.09 15.31 0.79
N SER A 338 -10.13 16.24 0.69
CA SER A 338 -10.37 17.54 0.05
C SER A 338 -10.70 17.38 -1.43
N GLU A 339 -9.93 16.55 -2.15
CA GLU A 339 -10.17 16.23 -3.56
C GLU A 339 -11.53 15.52 -3.76
N MET A 340 -11.88 14.63 -2.85
CA MET A 340 -13.10 13.84 -2.92
C MET A 340 -14.36 14.62 -2.48
N ARG A 341 -14.23 15.86 -2.01
CA ARG A 341 -15.32 16.61 -1.38
C ARG A 341 -16.40 17.11 -2.34
N SER A 342 -16.07 17.31 -3.62
CA SER A 342 -17.01 17.89 -4.59
C SER A 342 -18.31 17.09 -4.68
N GLY A 343 -19.45 17.75 -4.44
CA GLY A 343 -20.78 17.15 -4.50
C GLY A 343 -21.16 16.22 -3.35
N ARG A 344 -20.34 16.14 -2.28
CA ARG A 344 -20.58 15.24 -1.14
C ARG A 344 -20.94 16.00 0.14
N THR A 345 -21.85 15.42 0.92
CA THR A 345 -22.24 15.91 2.23
C THR A 345 -21.17 15.60 3.30
N ALA A 346 -21.23 16.27 4.45
CA ALA A 346 -20.36 15.99 5.59
C ALA A 346 -20.50 14.53 6.06
N LYS A 347 -21.70 13.94 6.02
CA LYS A 347 -21.96 12.54 6.39
C LYS A 347 -21.27 11.57 5.44
N GLU A 348 -21.33 11.82 4.14
CA GLU A 348 -20.62 10.99 3.14
C GLU A 348 -19.10 11.09 3.29
N MET A 349 -18.57 12.28 3.56
CA MET A 349 -17.15 12.48 3.81
C MET A 349 -16.67 11.76 5.07
N ALA A 350 -17.44 11.83 6.15
CA ALA A 350 -17.17 11.08 7.38
C ALA A 350 -17.21 9.55 7.15
N SER A 351 -18.14 9.09 6.33
CA SER A 351 -18.24 7.68 5.93
C SER A 351 -17.00 7.24 5.14
N ILE A 352 -16.55 8.03 4.17
CA ILE A 352 -15.33 7.74 3.40
C ILE A 352 -14.11 7.66 4.34
N TYR A 353 -13.97 8.63 5.24
CA TYR A 353 -12.88 8.67 6.23
C TYR A 353 -12.84 7.40 7.09
N ARG A 354 -13.98 6.99 7.66
CA ARG A 354 -14.10 5.76 8.46
C ARG A 354 -13.74 4.52 7.64
N ARG A 355 -14.22 4.44 6.41
CA ARG A 355 -13.93 3.32 5.50
C ARG A 355 -12.45 3.25 5.15
N CYS A 356 -11.73 4.38 4.99
CA CYS A 356 -10.27 4.37 4.80
C CYS A 356 -9.55 3.67 5.97
N TRP A 357 -9.94 3.98 7.20
CA TRP A 357 -9.37 3.34 8.37
C TRP A 357 -9.79 1.86 8.52
N ALA A 358 -11.01 1.52 8.11
CA ALA A 358 -11.44 0.11 8.07
C ALA A 358 -10.58 -0.71 7.11
N TRP A 359 -10.29 -0.20 5.92
CA TRP A 359 -9.44 -0.84 4.93
C TRP A 359 -7.97 -0.89 5.35
N CYS A 360 -7.49 0.15 6.01
CA CYS A 360 -6.19 0.10 6.69
C CYS A 360 -6.14 -1.04 7.72
N GLY A 361 -7.16 -1.14 8.56
CA GLY A 361 -7.29 -2.21 9.55
C GLY A 361 -7.36 -3.59 8.94
N TRP A 362 -8.11 -3.75 7.85
CA TRP A 362 -8.17 -5.00 7.11
C TRP A 362 -6.79 -5.43 6.60
N PHE A 363 -6.04 -4.51 6.00
CA PHE A 363 -4.70 -4.81 5.48
C PHE A 363 -3.72 -5.15 6.61
N CYS A 364 -3.76 -4.41 7.72
CA CYS A 364 -2.94 -4.71 8.90
C CYS A 364 -3.20 -6.12 9.42
N TYR A 365 -4.45 -6.54 9.48
CA TYR A 365 -4.80 -7.88 9.95
C TYR A 365 -4.53 -8.96 8.90
N ALA A 366 -5.05 -8.82 7.68
CA ALA A 366 -4.99 -9.84 6.64
C ALA A 366 -3.58 -10.04 6.09
N ALA A 367 -2.92 -8.96 5.66
CA ALA A 367 -1.63 -9.05 5.00
C ALA A 367 -0.47 -9.12 5.98
N MET A 368 -0.50 -8.34 7.08
CA MET A 368 0.62 -8.26 7.99
C MET A 368 0.54 -9.28 9.13
N TYR A 369 -0.62 -9.44 9.79
CA TYR A 369 -0.74 -10.36 10.90
C TYR A 369 -0.88 -11.83 10.46
N LEU A 370 -1.80 -12.13 9.55
CA LEU A 370 -2.05 -13.52 9.13
C LEU A 370 -0.96 -14.05 8.21
N GLN A 371 -0.54 -13.26 7.21
CA GLN A 371 0.39 -13.69 6.18
C GLN A 371 1.85 -13.33 6.49
N ASP A 372 2.10 -12.51 7.54
CA ASP A 372 3.44 -11.97 7.88
C ASP A 372 4.06 -11.21 6.67
N GLY A 373 3.22 -10.73 5.76
CA GLY A 373 3.63 -10.05 4.54
C GLY A 373 4.29 -8.71 4.85
N PHE A 374 5.40 -8.44 4.19
CA PHE A 374 6.21 -7.23 4.30
C PHE A 374 6.86 -6.96 5.67
N LEU A 375 6.43 -7.61 6.76
CA LEU A 375 6.94 -7.31 8.10
C LEU A 375 8.44 -7.58 8.26
N GLY A 376 9.03 -8.40 7.41
CA GLY A 376 10.47 -8.60 7.34
C GLY A 376 11.25 -7.34 7.01
N GLU A 377 10.63 -6.41 6.27
CA GLU A 377 11.22 -5.12 5.87
C GLU A 377 11.07 -4.03 6.93
N ALA A 378 10.25 -4.24 7.97
CA ALA A 378 10.04 -3.25 9.01
C ALA A 378 11.32 -2.97 9.82
N PRO A 379 11.56 -1.73 10.28
CA PRO A 379 12.75 -1.37 11.05
C PRO A 379 12.97 -2.27 12.28
N GLY A 380 14.05 -3.06 12.30
CA GLY A 380 14.36 -3.96 13.42
C GLY A 380 13.70 -5.34 13.37
N ALA A 381 12.99 -5.65 12.28
CA ALA A 381 12.32 -6.94 12.08
C ALA A 381 13.30 -8.12 11.87
N GLU A 382 14.58 -7.86 11.66
CA GLU A 382 15.65 -8.85 11.74
C GLU A 382 15.70 -9.55 13.10
N ASN A 383 15.26 -8.87 14.17
CA ASN A 383 15.04 -9.47 15.47
C ASN A 383 13.67 -10.15 15.52
N LYS A 384 13.67 -11.48 15.64
CA LYS A 384 12.45 -12.30 15.69
C LYS A 384 11.42 -11.81 16.70
N LYS A 385 11.84 -11.40 17.91
CA LYS A 385 10.93 -10.91 18.95
C LYS A 385 10.30 -9.57 18.58
N ALA A 386 11.07 -8.68 17.95
CA ALA A 386 10.56 -7.41 17.49
C ALA A 386 9.54 -7.63 16.35
N ARG A 387 9.84 -8.49 15.40
CA ARG A 387 8.94 -8.87 14.31
C ARG A 387 7.63 -9.49 14.84
N GLU A 388 7.71 -10.43 15.78
CA GLU A 388 6.53 -11.03 16.43
C GLU A 388 5.68 -9.96 17.15
N TYR A 389 6.33 -8.99 17.80
CA TYR A 389 5.64 -7.89 18.47
C TYR A 389 4.95 -6.97 17.46
N ILE A 390 5.65 -6.54 16.40
CA ILE A 390 5.07 -5.70 15.33
C ILE A 390 3.88 -6.41 14.70
N ARG A 391 4.04 -7.69 14.39
CA ARG A 391 2.96 -8.53 13.84
C ARG A 391 1.72 -8.54 14.72
N ASP A 392 1.89 -8.80 16.03
CA ASP A 392 0.78 -8.81 16.97
C ASP A 392 0.14 -7.42 17.14
N SER A 393 0.95 -6.36 17.15
CA SER A 393 0.44 -4.98 17.17
C SER A 393 -0.38 -4.65 15.93
N MET A 394 0.07 -5.07 14.75
CA MET A 394 -0.68 -4.85 13.50
C MET A 394 -2.00 -5.62 13.51
N GLY A 395 -2.02 -6.86 14.00
CA GLY A 395 -3.25 -7.62 14.16
C GLY A 395 -4.26 -6.93 15.07
N LEU A 396 -3.84 -6.57 16.27
CA LEU A 396 -4.69 -5.90 17.26
C LEU A 396 -5.17 -4.53 16.77
N LEU A 397 -4.26 -3.68 16.28
CA LEU A 397 -4.59 -2.36 15.73
C LEU A 397 -5.57 -2.49 14.56
N GLY A 398 -5.33 -3.45 13.66
CA GLY A 398 -6.21 -3.71 12.53
C GLY A 398 -7.65 -4.01 12.93
N LEU A 399 -7.85 -4.88 13.91
CA LEU A 399 -9.17 -5.22 14.43
C LEU A 399 -9.85 -4.03 15.13
N LYS A 400 -9.09 -3.25 15.89
CA LYS A 400 -9.59 -2.03 16.57
C LYS A 400 -10.01 -0.97 15.56
N LEU A 401 -9.22 -0.74 14.49
CA LEU A 401 -9.53 0.22 13.43
C LEU A 401 -10.81 -0.16 12.68
N MET A 402 -10.97 -1.44 12.32
CA MET A 402 -12.20 -1.92 11.72
C MET A 402 -13.40 -1.73 12.65
N ARG A 403 -13.25 -2.04 13.94
CA ARG A 403 -14.31 -1.84 14.93
C ARG A 403 -14.73 -0.38 15.03
N MET A 404 -13.79 0.55 15.19
CA MET A 404 -14.11 1.99 15.25
C MET A 404 -14.80 2.51 14.01
N SER A 405 -14.59 1.85 12.87
CA SER A 405 -15.17 2.27 11.59
C SER A 405 -16.62 1.81 11.40
N TYR A 406 -16.99 0.66 11.97
CA TYR A 406 -18.30 0.04 11.72
C TYR A 406 -19.18 -0.11 12.97
N ASP A 407 -18.61 -0.03 14.18
CA ASP A 407 -19.37 -0.17 15.43
C ASP A 407 -19.89 1.20 15.89
N THR A 408 -21.15 1.49 15.59
CA THR A 408 -21.78 2.75 15.96
C THR A 408 -22.11 2.85 17.45
N GLU A 409 -22.14 1.74 18.17
CA GLU A 409 -22.27 1.74 19.63
C GLU A 409 -20.96 2.12 20.30
N TYR A 410 -19.83 1.73 19.69
CA TYR A 410 -18.48 2.05 20.18
C TYR A 410 -18.08 3.49 19.86
N VAL A 411 -18.38 3.97 18.64
CA VAL A 411 -18.10 5.35 18.22
C VAL A 411 -19.39 5.96 17.67
N PRO A 412 -20.00 6.93 18.36
CA PRO A 412 -21.20 7.60 17.88
C PRO A 412 -21.02 8.15 16.46
N GLU A 413 -22.11 8.17 15.70
CA GLU A 413 -22.10 8.77 14.35
C GLU A 413 -21.69 10.24 14.44
N SER A 414 -20.38 10.51 14.33
CA SER A 414 -19.88 11.87 14.16
C SER A 414 -19.68 12.16 12.68
N THR A 415 -20.13 13.32 12.26
CA THR A 415 -19.83 13.89 10.94
C THR A 415 -18.67 14.88 10.99
N ASN A 416 -18.12 15.12 12.18
CA ASN A 416 -16.98 16.02 12.39
C ASN A 416 -15.65 15.26 12.15
N LEU A 417 -15.00 15.54 11.04
CA LEU A 417 -13.73 14.90 10.66
C LEU A 417 -12.62 15.15 11.70
N ALA A 418 -12.60 16.30 12.37
CA ALA A 418 -11.58 16.58 13.39
C ALA A 418 -11.76 15.70 14.62
N GLU A 419 -13.00 15.45 15.07
CA GLU A 419 -13.28 14.50 16.17
C GLU A 419 -12.89 13.08 15.77
N LEU A 420 -13.25 12.64 14.56
CA LEU A 420 -12.86 11.33 14.05
C LEU A 420 -11.34 11.18 13.97
N THR A 421 -10.64 12.21 13.51
CA THR A 421 -9.16 12.20 13.44
C THR A 421 -8.55 12.01 14.83
N LEU A 422 -9.06 12.71 15.84
CA LEU A 422 -8.58 12.55 17.22
C LEU A 422 -8.79 11.12 17.75
N LEU A 423 -9.96 10.53 17.49
CA LEU A 423 -10.27 9.17 17.93
C LEU A 423 -9.34 8.13 17.29
N PHE A 424 -9.07 8.23 15.99
CA PHE A 424 -8.16 7.31 15.31
C PHE A 424 -6.70 7.53 15.73
N ASN A 425 -6.28 8.77 15.94
CA ASN A 425 -4.94 9.07 16.44
C ASN A 425 -4.75 8.54 17.87
N ASP A 426 -5.72 8.69 18.76
CA ASP A 426 -5.66 8.14 20.13
C ASP A 426 -5.47 6.63 20.12
N LEU A 427 -6.12 5.92 19.21
CA LEU A 427 -5.98 4.48 19.07
C LEU A 427 -4.56 4.06 18.61
N VAL A 428 -4.01 4.80 17.63
CA VAL A 428 -2.63 4.58 17.17
C VAL A 428 -1.65 4.89 18.29
N ASP A 429 -1.85 5.98 19.03
CA ASP A 429 -0.99 6.37 20.16
C ASP A 429 -1.00 5.37 21.30
N GLU A 430 -2.13 4.71 21.56
CA GLU A 430 -2.20 3.61 22.54
C GLU A 430 -1.22 2.48 22.16
N GLU A 431 -1.20 2.04 20.90
CA GLU A 431 -0.29 0.98 20.45
C GLU A 431 1.18 1.43 20.44
N LEU A 432 1.45 2.69 20.06
CA LEU A 432 2.81 3.23 20.14
C LEU A 432 3.34 3.29 21.56
N MET A 433 2.51 3.70 22.52
CA MET A 433 2.88 3.71 23.94
C MET A 433 3.14 2.31 24.48
N GLN A 434 2.36 1.31 24.06
CA GLN A 434 2.63 -0.10 24.41
C GLN A 434 3.97 -0.58 23.85
N ALA A 435 4.32 -0.19 22.60
CA ALA A 435 5.60 -0.51 21.99
C ALA A 435 6.77 0.12 22.79
N TYR A 436 6.68 1.38 23.15
CA TYR A 436 7.68 2.07 23.98
C TYR A 436 7.88 1.38 25.35
N VAL A 437 6.79 0.99 26.02
CA VAL A 437 6.86 0.33 27.31
C VAL A 437 7.48 -1.06 27.20
N SER A 438 7.19 -1.77 26.10
CA SER A 438 7.67 -3.16 25.90
C SER A 438 9.16 -3.24 25.58
N SER A 439 9.76 -2.17 25.07
CA SER A 439 11.16 -2.14 24.61
C SER A 439 12.16 -1.58 25.64
N GLY A 440 11.69 -0.89 26.70
CA GLY A 440 12.56 -0.18 27.65
C GLY A 440 13.10 -0.99 28.81
N PRO A 441 14.33 -0.69 29.31
CA PRO A 441 14.68 -1.04 30.67
C PRO A 441 13.70 -0.34 31.62
N LYS A 442 13.28 -1.00 32.69
CA LYS A 442 12.28 -0.54 33.69
C LYS A 442 12.60 0.85 34.29
N ARG A 443 12.83 1.87 33.49
CA ARG A 443 12.87 3.27 33.94
C ARG A 443 11.43 3.74 34.11
N ARG A 444 11.05 4.06 35.36
CA ARG A 444 9.78 4.70 35.73
C ARG A 444 9.57 5.96 34.88
N MET A 445 8.89 5.83 33.73
CA MET A 445 8.27 6.99 33.09
C MET A 445 7.04 7.36 33.92
N GLN A 446 6.97 8.59 34.39
CA GLN A 446 5.70 9.13 34.89
C GLN A 446 4.75 9.22 33.68
N PRO A 447 3.56 8.61 33.75
CA PRO A 447 2.60 8.73 32.66
C PRO A 447 2.23 10.21 32.51
N ARG A 448 2.52 10.77 31.33
CA ARG A 448 1.82 11.98 30.90
C ARG A 448 0.33 11.64 30.91
N LYS A 449 -0.45 12.36 31.71
CA LYS A 449 -1.90 12.20 31.79
C LYS A 449 -2.45 12.33 30.37
N SER A 450 -2.79 11.21 29.75
CA SER A 450 -3.43 11.19 28.44
C SER A 450 -4.77 11.90 28.53
N SER A 451 -5.15 12.58 27.50
CA SER A 451 -6.45 13.26 27.36
C SER A 451 -7.65 12.34 27.51
N LEU A 452 -7.46 11.02 27.44
CA LEU A 452 -8.48 9.97 27.66
C LEU A 452 -9.21 10.04 29.00
N LEU A 453 -8.56 10.56 30.07
CA LEU A 453 -9.22 10.76 31.37
C LEU A 453 -10.22 11.94 31.38
N ARG A 454 -10.25 12.77 30.34
CA ARG A 454 -11.22 13.88 30.28
C ARG A 454 -12.56 13.51 29.64
N ILE A 455 -12.66 12.40 28.91
CA ILE A 455 -13.90 12.03 28.21
C ILE A 455 -14.82 11.20 29.13
N SER A 456 -14.28 10.40 30.06
CA SER A 456 -15.10 9.58 30.96
C SER A 456 -15.77 10.38 32.08
N ASN A 457 -15.27 11.57 32.46
CA ASN A 457 -15.83 12.39 33.52
C ASN A 457 -16.83 13.48 33.07
N ARG A 458 -17.17 13.55 31.78
CA ARG A 458 -18.19 14.51 31.27
C ARG A 458 -19.60 13.94 31.20
N ARG A 459 -19.86 12.71 31.64
CA ARG A 459 -21.19 12.08 31.58
C ARG A 459 -22.07 12.28 32.82
N VAL A 460 -21.64 13.04 33.80
CA VAL A 460 -22.49 13.36 34.97
C VAL A 460 -22.30 14.83 35.35
N SER A 461 -22.92 15.75 34.66
CA SER A 461 -23.44 17.02 35.15
C SER A 461 -23.87 17.94 34.02
N ASP A 462 -25.06 17.73 33.48
CA ASP A 462 -25.76 18.75 32.69
C ASP A 462 -27.17 18.91 33.23
N ALA A 463 -27.28 19.85 34.13
CA ALA A 463 -28.49 20.61 34.40
C ALA A 463 -28.03 22.02 34.77
N GLY A 464 -28.11 22.95 33.83
CA GLY A 464 -27.77 24.36 34.12
C GLY A 464 -27.76 25.23 32.86
N ILE A 465 -28.98 25.62 32.49
CA ILE A 465 -29.26 26.66 31.48
C ILE A 465 -28.62 27.98 31.91
N VAL A 466 -27.79 28.61 31.06
CA VAL A 466 -27.59 30.07 31.09
C VAL A 466 -27.51 30.59 29.67
N ASN A 467 -28.60 31.26 29.26
CA ASN A 467 -28.67 32.18 28.14
C ASN A 467 -27.65 33.34 28.30
N ARG A 468 -26.78 33.53 27.32
CA ARG A 468 -26.18 34.85 27.07
C ARG A 468 -26.22 35.18 25.57
N SER A 469 -27.11 36.12 25.27
CA SER A 469 -27.14 36.93 24.06
C SER A 469 -25.80 37.65 23.84
N ILE A 470 -25.23 37.53 22.66
CA ILE A 470 -24.17 38.42 22.19
C ILE A 470 -24.64 39.11 20.91
N THR A 471 -24.75 40.39 21.05
CA THR A 471 -25.11 41.41 20.04
C THR A 471 -24.03 41.48 18.95
N SER A 472 -24.53 41.69 17.74
CA SER A 472 -23.77 42.02 16.53
C SER A 472 -22.99 43.34 16.69
N SER A 473 -21.77 43.38 16.21
CA SER A 473 -21.13 44.60 15.74
C SER A 473 -20.38 44.35 14.45
N GLN A 474 -20.78 45.11 13.45
CA GLN A 474 -20.14 45.26 12.13
C GLN A 474 -18.69 45.74 12.26
N VAL A 475 -17.83 45.23 11.40
CA VAL A 475 -16.69 46.01 10.86
C VAL A 475 -16.56 45.71 9.39
N THR A 476 -16.74 46.75 8.60
CA THR A 476 -16.39 46.93 7.20
C THR A 476 -14.87 47.11 7.06
N VAL A 477 -14.24 46.48 6.16
CA VAL A 477 -13.41 46.87 5.00
C VAL A 477 -12.87 45.61 4.35
#